data_6c4370168c98281542c19d3a6843bc39
#
_entry.id   6c4370168c98281542c19d3a6843bc39
#
_cell.length_a   1.000
_cell.length_b   1.000
_cell.length_c   1.000
_cell.angle_alpha   90.00
_cell.angle_beta   90.00
_cell.angle_gamma   90.00
#
_symmetry.space_group_name_H-M   'P 1'
#
loop_
_entity.id
_entity.type
_entity.pdbx_description
1 polymer ?
#
loop_
_entity_poly.entity_id
_entity_poly.type
_entity_poly.pdbx_seq_one_letter_code
_entity_poly.pdbx_strand_id
1 'polypeptide(L)'
;LDCFKNLRGRQPHIQNEEDHFLSAVLLPLVEKEGQYSILFEVRSNSLNRQPGEVCFPGGKIEKDEMGSPHRTVLREAAEELGIEASQIDLIGPLDYLVTPPGTLIYPFVGKILRPEEIKPNRAEVEQVFCVPVDFFIQKKPGQSACDVATRYGPDFPFDRVSPALYGDTWQKRWSFAVYYYEYGGHFIWGLTARILQNFIKLCQRAGVSPDIHDGF
;
A
#
# COMPACT_ATOMS: atom_id res chain seq x y z
N LEU A 1 -32.22 20.02 -18.85
CA LEU A 1 -31.22 18.93 -19.08
C LEU A 1 -29.78 19.45 -19.26
N ASP A 2 -29.44 20.59 -18.63
CA ASP A 2 -28.09 21.19 -18.71
C ASP A 2 -27.04 20.44 -17.86
N CYS A 3 -27.49 19.56 -16.95
CA CYS A 3 -26.60 18.76 -16.10
C CYS A 3 -25.63 17.86 -16.91
N PHE A 4 -26.04 17.42 -18.10
CA PHE A 4 -25.17 16.58 -18.94
C PHE A 4 -23.98 17.34 -19.54
N LYS A 5 -24.08 18.68 -19.64
CA LYS A 5 -22.96 19.52 -20.14
C LYS A 5 -21.73 19.41 -19.21
N ASN A 6 -21.97 19.25 -17.90
CA ASN A 6 -20.92 19.11 -16.90
C ASN A 6 -20.16 17.77 -16.98
N LEU A 7 -20.67 16.79 -17.74
CA LEU A 7 -20.01 15.51 -17.94
C LEU A 7 -18.96 15.52 -19.06
N ARG A 8 -19.00 16.56 -19.93
CA ARG A 8 -18.02 16.67 -21.02
C ARG A 8 -16.65 17.03 -20.48
N GLY A 9 -15.66 16.20 -20.79
CA GLY A 9 -14.27 16.41 -20.33
C GLY A 9 -14.02 16.13 -18.85
N ARG A 10 -15.02 15.60 -18.11
CA ARG A 10 -14.83 15.21 -16.73
C ARG A 10 -13.83 14.05 -16.64
N GLN A 11 -12.84 14.18 -15.77
CA GLN A 11 -12.00 13.06 -15.38
C GLN A 11 -12.77 12.18 -14.37
N PRO A 12 -12.78 10.86 -14.56
CA PRO A 12 -13.40 9.97 -13.61
C PRO A 12 -12.62 9.94 -12.29
N HIS A 13 -13.35 9.81 -11.19
CA HIS A 13 -12.83 9.57 -9.86
C HIS A 13 -13.39 8.26 -9.32
N ILE A 14 -12.82 7.75 -8.25
CA ILE A 14 -13.37 6.58 -7.55
C ILE A 14 -14.70 7.01 -6.94
N GLN A 15 -15.79 6.31 -7.31
CA GLN A 15 -17.10 6.57 -6.73
C GLN A 15 -17.09 6.16 -5.26
N ASN A 16 -17.66 7.02 -4.40
CA ASN A 16 -17.71 6.81 -2.94
C ASN A 16 -16.32 6.65 -2.31
N GLU A 17 -15.33 7.41 -2.81
CA GLU A 17 -13.99 7.41 -2.24
C GLU A 17 -14.00 7.76 -0.75
N GLU A 18 -14.90 8.65 -0.34
CA GLU A 18 -15.12 9.08 1.04
C GLU A 18 -15.65 7.99 1.97
N ASP A 19 -16.25 6.94 1.42
CA ASP A 19 -16.72 5.78 2.19
C ASP A 19 -15.58 4.79 2.52
N HIS A 20 -14.40 5.00 1.93
CA HIS A 20 -13.23 4.18 2.14
C HIS A 20 -12.32 4.75 3.24
N PHE A 21 -11.60 3.86 3.91
CA PHE A 21 -10.46 4.28 4.72
C PHE A 21 -9.30 4.62 3.77
N LEU A 22 -9.04 5.92 3.62
CA LEU A 22 -8.01 6.43 2.73
C LEU A 22 -6.66 6.46 3.43
N SER A 23 -5.64 5.90 2.82
CA SER A 23 -4.27 5.94 3.32
C SER A 23 -3.27 6.11 2.19
N ALA A 24 -2.10 6.63 2.52
CA ALA A 24 -0.99 6.74 1.61
C ALA A 24 0.27 6.17 2.25
N VAL A 25 1.08 5.44 1.49
CA VAL A 25 2.29 4.77 1.98
C VAL A 25 3.47 5.03 1.04
N LEU A 26 4.66 5.10 1.62
CA LEU A 26 5.92 5.21 0.90
C LEU A 26 6.57 3.83 0.78
N LEU A 27 6.96 3.40 -0.41
CA LEU A 27 7.94 2.36 -0.63
C LEU A 27 9.32 3.04 -0.68
N PRO A 28 10.09 3.02 0.42
CA PRO A 28 11.33 3.78 0.50
C PRO A 28 12.47 2.97 -0.10
N LEU A 29 13.16 3.56 -1.07
CA LEU A 29 14.41 3.05 -1.61
C LEU A 29 15.59 3.65 -0.85
N VAL A 30 16.53 2.81 -0.49
CA VAL A 30 17.82 3.17 0.11
C VAL A 30 18.91 2.66 -0.80
N GLU A 31 19.84 3.54 -1.17
CA GLU A 31 21.00 3.17 -1.97
C GLU A 31 22.25 3.08 -1.08
N LYS A 32 22.97 1.98 -1.21
CA LYS A 32 24.27 1.79 -0.60
C LYS A 32 25.22 1.12 -1.58
N GLU A 33 26.37 1.76 -1.86
CA GLU A 33 27.40 1.21 -2.75
C GLU A 33 26.88 0.82 -4.14
N GLY A 34 25.93 1.62 -4.68
CA GLY A 34 25.31 1.37 -5.99
C GLY A 34 24.23 0.28 -5.99
N GLN A 35 23.87 -0.28 -4.84
CA GLN A 35 22.80 -1.27 -4.71
C GLN A 35 21.58 -0.67 -4.02
N TYR A 36 20.40 -0.93 -4.57
CA TYR A 36 19.14 -0.50 -3.98
C TYR A 36 18.56 -1.56 -3.06
N SER A 37 18.08 -1.10 -1.92
CA SER A 37 17.30 -1.88 -0.96
C SER A 37 15.99 -1.18 -0.68
N ILE A 38 14.97 -1.94 -0.32
CA ILE A 38 13.69 -1.42 0.16
C ILE A 38 13.73 -1.42 1.69
N LEU A 39 13.42 -0.27 2.28
CA LEU A 39 13.28 -0.13 3.72
C LEU A 39 11.87 -0.53 4.14
N PHE A 40 11.79 -1.26 5.24
CA PHE A 40 10.56 -1.66 5.91
C PHE A 40 10.60 -1.23 7.37
N GLU A 41 9.43 -1.06 7.94
CA GLU A 41 9.22 -0.83 9.35
C GLU A 41 8.59 -2.05 10.01
N VAL A 42 8.94 -2.29 11.26
CA VAL A 42 8.18 -3.15 12.17
C VAL A 42 7.39 -2.23 13.11
N ARG A 43 6.09 -2.35 13.10
CA ARG A 43 5.19 -1.54 13.92
C ARG A 43 5.44 -1.79 15.40
N SER A 44 5.38 -0.72 16.20
CA SER A 44 5.53 -0.83 17.65
C SER A 44 4.50 -1.78 18.26
N ASN A 45 4.94 -2.60 19.22
CA ASN A 45 4.07 -3.49 19.96
C ASN A 45 3.05 -2.77 20.87
N SER A 46 3.22 -1.46 21.08
CA SER A 46 2.30 -0.61 21.84
C SER A 46 1.08 -0.15 21.03
N LEU A 47 1.07 -0.35 19.72
CA LEU A 47 -0.02 0.08 18.84
C LEU A 47 -1.25 -0.82 18.96
N ASN A 48 -2.43 -0.22 18.86
CA ASN A 48 -3.72 -0.94 18.89
C ASN A 48 -4.03 -1.69 17.59
N ARG A 49 -3.39 -1.33 16.48
CA ARG A 49 -3.61 -1.94 15.18
C ARG A 49 -2.31 -2.55 14.67
N GLN A 50 -2.35 -3.83 14.31
CA GLN A 50 -1.27 -4.57 13.68
C GLN A 50 0.09 -4.42 14.41
N PRO A 51 0.16 -4.60 15.75
CA PRO A 51 1.42 -4.52 16.48
C PRO A 51 2.39 -5.60 15.98
N GLY A 52 3.67 -5.23 15.82
CA GLY A 52 4.73 -6.13 15.35
C GLY A 52 4.68 -6.51 13.87
N GLU A 53 3.69 -6.04 13.10
CA GLU A 53 3.64 -6.32 11.66
C GLU A 53 4.66 -5.48 10.87
N VAL A 54 5.10 -6.06 9.75
CA VAL A 54 5.98 -5.38 8.81
C VAL A 54 5.16 -4.55 7.84
N CYS A 55 5.47 -3.26 7.72
CA CYS A 55 4.79 -2.33 6.82
C CYS A 55 5.76 -1.40 6.10
N PHE A 56 5.20 -0.58 5.23
CA PHE A 56 5.82 0.63 4.70
C PHE A 56 5.43 1.83 5.55
N PRO A 57 6.30 2.84 5.67
CA PRO A 57 5.94 4.12 6.26
C PRO A 57 4.70 4.71 5.61
N GLY A 58 3.79 5.25 6.41
CA GLY A 58 2.59 5.87 5.88
C GLY A 58 1.41 5.83 6.83
N GLY A 59 0.36 6.57 6.47
CA GLY A 59 -0.78 6.73 7.34
C GLY A 59 -2.05 7.13 6.64
N LYS A 60 -3.00 7.58 7.45
CA LYS A 60 -4.31 8.05 7.00
C LYS A 60 -4.19 9.39 6.28
N ILE A 61 -4.92 9.53 5.18
CA ILE A 61 -5.06 10.82 4.51
C ILE A 61 -6.00 11.71 5.33
N GLU A 62 -5.49 12.85 5.81
CA GLU A 62 -6.28 13.83 6.54
C GLU A 62 -7.14 14.67 5.58
N LYS A 63 -8.17 15.34 6.12
CA LYS A 63 -9.17 16.06 5.31
C LYS A 63 -8.57 17.17 4.44
N ASP A 64 -7.55 17.85 4.92
CA ASP A 64 -6.84 18.92 4.22
C ASP A 64 -5.79 18.41 3.23
N GLU A 65 -5.52 17.10 3.24
CA GLU A 65 -4.63 16.41 2.30
C GLU A 65 -5.40 15.67 1.19
N MET A 66 -6.73 15.65 1.25
CA MET A 66 -7.58 15.03 0.23
C MET A 66 -7.28 15.61 -1.16
N GLY A 67 -7.09 14.72 -2.15
CA GLY A 67 -6.64 15.11 -3.49
C GLY A 67 -5.12 15.32 -3.63
N SER A 68 -4.37 15.19 -2.53
CA SER A 68 -2.90 15.34 -2.53
C SER A 68 -2.22 14.27 -1.67
N PRO A 69 -2.43 12.96 -1.93
CA PRO A 69 -1.94 11.87 -1.08
C PRO A 69 -0.40 11.84 -0.94
N HIS A 70 0.33 12.47 -1.87
CA HIS A 70 1.77 12.64 -1.76
C HIS A 70 2.19 13.50 -0.54
N ARG A 71 1.34 14.42 -0.07
CA ARG A 71 1.62 15.21 1.14
C ARG A 71 1.57 14.32 2.38
N THR A 72 0.55 13.47 2.47
CA THR A 72 0.41 12.47 3.53
C THR A 72 1.65 11.56 3.59
N VAL A 73 2.08 11.04 2.45
CA VAL A 73 3.26 10.15 2.36
C VAL A 73 4.50 10.83 2.91
N LEU A 74 4.78 12.09 2.52
CA LEU A 74 5.95 12.81 2.98
C LEU A 74 5.89 13.14 4.47
N ARG A 75 4.72 13.52 4.98
CA ARG A 75 4.52 13.83 6.40
C ARG A 75 4.70 12.58 7.27
N GLU A 76 3.93 11.53 6.98
CA GLU A 76 3.92 10.29 7.77
C GLU A 76 5.31 9.62 7.74
N ALA A 77 5.93 9.49 6.56
CA ALA A 77 7.26 8.88 6.46
C ALA A 77 8.33 9.71 7.18
N ALA A 78 8.23 11.04 7.17
CA ALA A 78 9.13 11.90 7.92
C ALA A 78 8.96 11.71 9.43
N GLU A 79 7.72 11.64 9.91
CA GLU A 79 7.37 11.44 11.34
C GLU A 79 7.82 10.06 11.84
N GLU A 80 7.50 8.99 11.10
CA GLU A 80 7.81 7.60 11.48
C GLU A 80 9.31 7.30 11.41
N LEU A 81 10.01 7.76 10.35
CA LEU A 81 11.45 7.57 10.18
C LEU A 81 12.29 8.57 10.97
N GLY A 82 11.70 9.64 11.50
CA GLY A 82 12.40 10.69 12.26
C GLY A 82 13.40 11.45 11.41
N ILE A 83 13.03 11.79 10.18
CA ILE A 83 13.82 12.56 9.21
C ILE A 83 13.03 13.77 8.71
N GLU A 84 13.70 14.72 8.08
CA GLU A 84 13.02 15.82 7.41
C GLU A 84 12.38 15.35 6.09
N ALA A 85 11.18 15.85 5.75
CA ALA A 85 10.51 15.51 4.49
C ALA A 85 11.37 15.82 3.24
N SER A 86 12.25 16.83 3.31
CA SER A 86 13.20 17.17 2.26
C SER A 86 14.27 16.11 1.99
N GLN A 87 14.41 15.13 2.87
CA GLN A 87 15.31 13.97 2.70
C GLN A 87 14.64 12.83 1.92
N ILE A 88 13.39 13.00 1.54
CA ILE A 88 12.64 12.04 0.72
C ILE A 88 12.52 12.61 -0.69
N ASP A 89 13.26 12.04 -1.62
CA ASP A 89 13.10 12.31 -3.06
C ASP A 89 11.95 11.44 -3.59
N LEU A 90 10.76 12.05 -3.77
CA LEU A 90 9.56 11.34 -4.18
C LEU A 90 9.59 11.08 -5.68
N ILE A 91 9.81 9.82 -6.08
CA ILE A 91 9.95 9.40 -7.48
C ILE A 91 8.59 9.39 -8.19
N GLY A 92 7.57 8.79 -7.58
CA GLY A 92 6.24 8.77 -8.19
C GLY A 92 5.27 7.76 -7.58
N PRO A 93 4.00 7.75 -8.06
CA PRO A 93 2.98 6.83 -7.58
C PRO A 93 3.12 5.42 -8.17
N LEU A 94 2.68 4.44 -7.40
CA LEU A 94 2.35 3.09 -7.88
C LEU A 94 0.84 2.98 -8.17
N ASP A 95 0.40 1.81 -8.63
CA ASP A 95 -1.03 1.56 -8.83
C ASP A 95 -1.79 1.59 -7.49
N TYR A 96 -2.97 2.19 -7.47
CA TYR A 96 -3.84 2.23 -6.30
C TYR A 96 -4.24 0.82 -5.85
N LEU A 97 -4.30 0.61 -4.55
CA LEU A 97 -4.73 -0.66 -3.99
C LEU A 97 -6.07 -0.50 -3.28
N VAL A 98 -7.12 -1.06 -3.88
CA VAL A 98 -8.45 -1.16 -3.27
C VAL A 98 -8.58 -2.53 -2.61
N THR A 99 -8.98 -2.53 -1.35
CA THR A 99 -9.15 -3.76 -0.57
C THR A 99 -10.62 -4.11 -0.36
N PRO A 100 -10.99 -5.40 -0.27
CA PRO A 100 -12.37 -5.79 0.01
C PRO A 100 -12.96 -5.19 1.30
N PRO A 101 -12.20 -5.01 2.38
CA PRO A 101 -12.70 -4.35 3.60
C PRO A 101 -12.92 -2.83 3.48
N GLY A 102 -12.71 -2.23 2.31
CA GLY A 102 -12.99 -0.79 2.12
C GLY A 102 -11.79 0.12 2.43
N THR A 103 -10.56 -0.36 2.29
CA THR A 103 -9.37 0.49 2.34
C THR A 103 -8.92 0.82 0.92
N LEU A 104 -8.67 2.09 0.64
CA LEU A 104 -8.02 2.58 -0.57
C LEU A 104 -6.64 3.13 -0.20
N ILE A 105 -5.61 2.53 -0.77
CA ILE A 105 -4.22 2.90 -0.50
C ILE A 105 -3.62 3.55 -1.74
N TYR A 106 -2.95 4.68 -1.53
CA TYR A 106 -2.15 5.42 -2.50
C TYR A 106 -0.67 5.16 -2.23
N PRO A 107 -0.05 4.16 -2.89
CA PRO A 107 1.36 3.88 -2.68
C PRO A 107 2.22 4.77 -3.57
N PHE A 108 3.36 5.21 -3.02
CA PHE A 108 4.39 5.97 -3.73
C PHE A 108 5.75 5.30 -3.57
N VAL A 109 6.62 5.55 -4.51
CA VAL A 109 8.05 5.21 -4.41
C VAL A 109 8.82 6.49 -4.15
N GLY A 110 9.78 6.44 -3.24
CA GLY A 110 10.70 7.54 -2.98
C GLY A 110 12.06 7.04 -2.52
N LYS A 111 13.10 7.82 -2.76
CA LYS A 111 14.46 7.55 -2.32
C LYS A 111 14.76 8.33 -1.04
N ILE A 112 15.30 7.66 -0.04
CA ILE A 112 15.82 8.31 1.17
C ILE A 112 17.25 8.76 0.86
N LEU A 113 17.47 10.08 0.92
CA LEU A 113 18.76 10.67 0.51
C LEU A 113 19.88 10.46 1.53
N ARG A 114 19.53 10.39 2.83
CA ARG A 114 20.50 10.22 3.93
C ARG A 114 19.98 9.17 4.92
N PRO A 115 20.05 7.88 4.55
CA PRO A 115 19.49 6.79 5.37
C PRO A 115 20.19 6.64 6.73
N GLU A 116 21.41 7.11 6.85
CA GLU A 116 22.19 7.13 8.11
C GLU A 116 21.62 8.10 9.18
N GLU A 117 20.77 9.03 8.76
CA GLU A 117 20.11 9.98 9.68
C GLU A 117 18.79 9.47 10.24
N ILE A 118 18.31 8.31 9.78
CA ILE A 118 17.03 7.73 10.23
C ILE A 118 17.08 7.48 11.75
N LYS A 119 16.09 8.05 12.46
CA LYS A 119 15.87 7.87 13.90
C LYS A 119 14.40 7.57 14.15
N PRO A 120 13.97 6.32 14.00
CA PRO A 120 12.57 5.95 14.04
C PRO A 120 11.86 6.42 15.31
N ASN A 121 10.64 6.93 15.16
CA ASN A 121 9.75 7.26 16.26
C ASN A 121 9.33 5.98 16.99
N ARG A 122 9.93 5.71 18.13
CA ARG A 122 9.71 4.48 18.92
C ARG A 122 8.28 4.29 19.43
N ALA A 123 7.47 5.34 19.42
CA ALA A 123 6.06 5.21 19.75
C ALA A 123 5.29 4.44 18.66
N GLU A 124 5.74 4.52 17.41
CA GLU A 124 5.06 3.94 16.25
C GLU A 124 5.86 2.83 15.57
N VAL A 125 7.18 2.94 15.57
CA VAL A 125 8.11 2.05 14.84
C VAL A 125 9.07 1.38 15.82
N GLU A 126 8.97 0.06 15.97
CA GLU A 126 9.87 -0.76 16.80
C GLU A 126 11.27 -0.79 16.22
N GLN A 127 11.38 -1.05 14.92
CA GLN A 127 12.64 -1.07 14.18
C GLN A 127 12.43 -0.85 12.69
N VAL A 128 13.51 -0.50 12.00
CA VAL A 128 13.58 -0.49 10.54
C VAL A 128 14.61 -1.49 10.07
N PHE A 129 14.39 -2.09 8.88
CA PHE A 129 15.34 -2.97 8.22
C PHE A 129 15.25 -2.82 6.71
N CYS A 130 16.31 -3.20 6.02
CA CYS A 130 16.39 -3.12 4.57
C CYS A 130 16.50 -4.51 3.94
N VAL A 131 15.84 -4.68 2.80
CA VAL A 131 15.93 -5.89 1.98
C VAL A 131 16.38 -5.49 0.58
N PRO A 132 17.43 -6.12 0.02
CA PRO A 132 17.88 -5.82 -1.35
C PRO A 132 16.74 -6.02 -2.37
N VAL A 133 16.61 -5.10 -3.33
CA VAL A 133 15.60 -5.19 -4.41
C VAL A 133 15.76 -6.50 -5.17
N ASP A 134 16.99 -6.93 -5.41
CA ASP A 134 17.33 -8.18 -6.11
C ASP A 134 16.73 -9.42 -5.45
N PHE A 135 16.63 -9.43 -4.12
CA PHE A 135 15.97 -10.54 -3.42
C PHE A 135 14.53 -10.72 -3.92
N PHE A 136 13.77 -9.64 -4.09
CA PHE A 136 12.39 -9.69 -4.54
C PHE A 136 12.25 -9.96 -6.04
N ILE A 137 13.25 -9.59 -6.83
CA ILE A 137 13.28 -9.91 -8.27
C ILE A 137 13.54 -11.40 -8.47
N GLN A 138 14.45 -11.99 -7.71
CA GLN A 138 14.85 -13.39 -7.85
C GLN A 138 13.90 -14.35 -7.13
N LYS A 139 13.35 -13.96 -5.99
CA LYS A 139 12.49 -14.82 -5.17
C LYS A 139 11.02 -14.59 -5.45
N LYS A 140 10.34 -15.63 -5.93
CA LYS A 140 8.88 -15.62 -6.04
C LYS A 140 8.26 -15.57 -4.63
N PRO A 141 7.17 -14.79 -4.43
CA PRO A 141 6.44 -14.79 -3.16
C PRO A 141 5.81 -16.13 -2.88
N GLY A 142 5.70 -16.48 -1.60
CA GLY A 142 4.71 -17.45 -1.15
C GLY A 142 3.30 -16.87 -1.36
N GLN A 143 2.32 -17.75 -1.52
CA GLN A 143 0.95 -17.34 -1.84
C GLN A 143 -0.05 -18.22 -1.10
N SER A 144 -1.09 -17.60 -0.55
CA SER A 144 -2.27 -18.25 0.00
C SER A 144 -3.54 -17.61 -0.53
N ALA A 145 -4.67 -18.29 -0.46
CA ALA A 145 -5.96 -17.74 -0.84
C ALA A 145 -6.68 -17.14 0.38
N CYS A 146 -7.30 -15.98 0.18
CA CYS A 146 -8.24 -15.39 1.11
C CYS A 146 -9.62 -15.29 0.47
N ASP A 147 -10.65 -15.80 1.11
CA ASP A 147 -12.02 -15.80 0.61
C ASP A 147 -12.74 -14.50 0.99
N VAL A 148 -13.49 -13.97 0.04
CA VAL A 148 -14.43 -12.86 0.26
C VAL A 148 -15.85 -13.40 0.23
N ALA A 149 -16.60 -13.11 1.28
CA ALA A 149 -17.99 -13.48 1.40
C ALA A 149 -18.86 -12.26 1.72
N THR A 150 -20.11 -12.30 1.29
CA THR A 150 -21.11 -11.26 1.59
C THR A 150 -22.34 -11.87 2.21
N ARG A 151 -23.04 -11.07 3.01
CA ARG A 151 -24.37 -11.36 3.55
C ARG A 151 -25.20 -10.09 3.51
N TYR A 152 -26.40 -10.17 3.02
CA TYR A 152 -27.33 -9.04 3.04
C TYR A 152 -27.98 -8.92 4.41
N GLY A 153 -28.38 -7.71 4.78
CA GLY A 153 -29.13 -7.46 6.00
C GLY A 153 -30.55 -8.06 5.92
N PRO A 154 -31.23 -8.25 7.09
CA PRO A 154 -32.56 -8.85 7.15
C PRO A 154 -33.63 -7.97 6.50
N ASP A 155 -33.40 -6.68 6.32
CA ASP A 155 -34.25 -5.68 5.69
C ASP A 155 -34.13 -5.65 4.16
N PHE A 156 -33.23 -6.46 3.58
CA PHE A 156 -33.08 -6.54 2.13
C PHE A 156 -34.33 -7.20 1.50
N PRO A 157 -34.90 -6.64 0.41
CA PRO A 157 -36.12 -7.15 -0.22
C PRO A 157 -35.85 -8.42 -1.05
N PHE A 158 -35.66 -9.56 -0.37
CA PHE A 158 -35.38 -10.86 -0.99
C PHE A 158 -36.45 -11.35 -1.95
N ASP A 159 -37.72 -10.88 -1.76
CA ASP A 159 -38.83 -11.19 -2.64
C ASP A 159 -38.71 -10.62 -4.07
N ARG A 160 -37.78 -9.64 -4.25
CA ARG A 160 -37.54 -8.97 -5.54
C ARG A 160 -36.31 -9.48 -6.29
N VAL A 161 -35.59 -10.42 -5.73
CA VAL A 161 -34.35 -10.97 -6.33
C VAL A 161 -34.39 -12.49 -6.35
N SER A 162 -33.52 -13.11 -7.15
CA SER A 162 -33.46 -14.57 -7.23
C SER A 162 -32.98 -15.18 -5.89
N PRO A 163 -33.77 -16.03 -5.23
CA PRO A 163 -33.38 -16.70 -3.98
C PRO A 163 -32.16 -17.60 -4.12
N ALA A 164 -31.87 -18.08 -5.33
CA ALA A 164 -30.71 -18.91 -5.63
C ALA A 164 -29.38 -18.14 -5.57
N LEU A 165 -29.44 -16.82 -5.75
CA LEU A 165 -28.25 -15.96 -5.82
C LEU A 165 -28.08 -15.05 -4.60
N TYR A 166 -29.16 -14.81 -3.88
CA TYR A 166 -29.22 -13.87 -2.76
C TYR A 166 -29.92 -14.50 -1.57
N GLY A 167 -29.35 -14.36 -0.40
CA GLY A 167 -29.91 -14.90 0.84
C GLY A 167 -29.34 -14.19 2.06
N ASP A 168 -29.88 -14.49 3.23
CA ASP A 168 -29.48 -13.96 4.53
C ASP A 168 -28.29 -14.70 5.17
N THR A 169 -27.72 -15.66 4.45
CA THR A 169 -26.54 -16.42 4.86
C THR A 169 -25.27 -15.91 4.19
N TRP A 170 -24.12 -16.21 4.79
CA TRP A 170 -22.82 -15.87 4.20
C TRP A 170 -22.60 -16.65 2.90
N GLN A 171 -22.33 -15.91 1.83
CA GLN A 171 -22.09 -16.48 0.50
C GLN A 171 -20.70 -16.07 0.02
N LYS A 172 -19.86 -17.07 -0.25
CA LYS A 172 -18.54 -16.84 -0.87
C LYS A 172 -18.73 -16.21 -2.24
N ARG A 173 -18.02 -15.12 -2.52
CA ARG A 173 -18.07 -14.41 -3.81
C ARG A 173 -16.87 -14.74 -4.68
N TRP A 174 -15.67 -14.53 -4.15
CA TRP A 174 -14.41 -14.85 -4.83
C TRP A 174 -13.31 -15.09 -3.81
N SER A 175 -12.13 -15.46 -4.33
CA SER A 175 -10.91 -15.51 -3.52
C SER A 175 -9.84 -14.66 -4.19
N PHE A 176 -8.96 -14.08 -3.39
CA PHE A 176 -7.79 -13.37 -3.88
C PHE A 176 -6.51 -13.90 -3.24
N ALA A 177 -5.38 -13.70 -3.94
CA ALA A 177 -4.10 -14.11 -3.44
C ALA A 177 -3.59 -13.18 -2.34
N VAL A 178 -3.14 -13.75 -1.23
CA VAL A 178 -2.34 -13.08 -0.21
C VAL A 178 -0.91 -13.50 -0.41
N TYR A 179 -0.04 -12.54 -0.71
CA TYR A 179 1.39 -12.78 -0.93
C TYR A 179 2.17 -12.62 0.36
N TYR A 180 3.29 -13.34 0.45
CA TYR A 180 4.23 -13.19 1.55
C TYR A 180 5.66 -13.50 1.16
N TYR A 181 6.61 -12.92 1.90
CA TYR A 181 8.05 -13.18 1.84
C TYR A 181 8.61 -13.35 3.24
N GLU A 182 9.68 -14.11 3.33
CA GLU A 182 10.48 -14.24 4.56
C GLU A 182 11.92 -13.80 4.26
N TYR A 183 12.42 -12.86 5.06
CA TYR A 183 13.78 -12.36 4.96
C TYR A 183 14.33 -11.99 6.33
N GLY A 184 15.48 -12.58 6.72
CA GLY A 184 16.17 -12.23 7.97
C GLY A 184 15.30 -12.40 9.24
N GLY A 185 14.36 -13.35 9.25
CA GLY A 185 13.42 -13.55 10.35
C GLY A 185 12.17 -12.66 10.31
N HIS A 186 12.07 -11.76 9.33
CA HIS A 186 10.89 -10.92 9.14
C HIS A 186 9.90 -11.56 8.17
N PHE A 187 8.60 -11.43 8.48
CA PHE A 187 7.49 -11.90 7.65
C PHE A 187 6.79 -10.70 7.00
N ILE A 188 7.04 -10.50 5.71
CA ILE A 188 6.47 -9.41 4.90
C ILE A 188 5.26 -9.96 4.16
N TRP A 189 4.05 -9.56 4.49
CA TRP A 189 2.83 -10.18 3.97
C TRP A 189 1.70 -9.19 3.68
N GLY A 190 0.59 -9.69 3.15
CA GLY A 190 -0.65 -8.95 3.03
C GLY A 190 -0.55 -7.77 2.06
N LEU A 191 -0.97 -6.59 2.53
CA LEU A 191 -1.00 -5.35 1.72
C LEU A 191 0.42 -4.89 1.37
N THR A 192 1.36 -4.99 2.32
CA THR A 192 2.78 -4.66 2.12
C THR A 192 3.39 -5.49 1.00
N ALA A 193 3.22 -6.82 1.05
CA ALA A 193 3.71 -7.72 0.00
C ALA A 193 3.01 -7.49 -1.35
N ARG A 194 1.74 -7.07 -1.34
CA ARG A 194 0.97 -6.79 -2.55
C ARG A 194 1.43 -5.51 -3.25
N ILE A 195 1.69 -4.45 -2.51
CA ILE A 195 2.29 -3.20 -3.01
C ILE A 195 3.68 -3.48 -3.58
N LEU A 196 4.50 -4.24 -2.84
CA LEU A 196 5.81 -4.68 -3.29
C LEU A 196 5.75 -5.45 -4.62
N GLN A 197 4.80 -6.38 -4.78
CA GLN A 197 4.61 -7.11 -6.03
C GLN A 197 4.23 -6.20 -7.20
N ASN A 198 3.45 -5.15 -6.95
CA ASN A 198 3.14 -4.16 -7.98
C ASN A 198 4.40 -3.41 -8.41
N PHE A 199 5.20 -2.92 -7.46
CA PHE A 199 6.47 -2.27 -7.72
C PHE A 199 7.42 -3.14 -8.57
N ILE A 200 7.65 -4.38 -8.17
CA ILE A 200 8.54 -5.31 -8.91
C ILE A 200 8.03 -5.56 -10.34
N LYS A 201 6.72 -5.73 -10.51
CA LYS A 201 6.12 -5.90 -11.85
C LYS A 201 6.30 -4.67 -12.74
N LEU A 202 6.18 -3.47 -12.16
CA LEU A 202 6.37 -2.23 -12.91
C LEU A 202 7.84 -2.08 -13.34
N CYS A 203 8.79 -2.36 -12.44
CA CYS A 203 10.22 -2.38 -12.78
C CYS A 203 10.53 -3.37 -13.91
N GLN A 204 10.03 -4.59 -13.83
CA GLN A 204 10.25 -5.62 -14.86
C GLN A 204 9.64 -5.24 -16.23
N ARG A 205 8.48 -4.58 -16.26
CA ARG A 205 7.85 -4.11 -17.51
C ARG A 205 8.62 -2.98 -18.17
N ALA A 206 9.27 -2.13 -17.38
CA ALA A 206 10.12 -1.05 -17.89
C ALA A 206 11.44 -1.56 -18.51
N GLY A 207 11.70 -2.87 -18.52
CA GLY A 207 12.93 -3.46 -19.05
C GLY A 207 14.16 -3.21 -18.16
N VAL A 208 13.92 -2.86 -16.91
CA VAL A 208 14.98 -2.64 -15.91
C VAL A 208 15.52 -4.01 -15.50
N SER A 209 16.70 -4.35 -16.01
CA SER A 209 17.60 -5.35 -15.43
C SER A 209 17.97 -4.92 -14.00
N PRO A 210 18.35 -5.83 -13.08
CA PRO A 210 18.68 -5.50 -11.69
C PRO A 210 19.73 -4.40 -11.48
N ASP A 211 20.46 -4.05 -12.51
CA ASP A 211 21.35 -2.90 -12.53
C ASP A 211 20.56 -1.62 -12.84
N ILE A 212 19.93 -1.04 -11.82
CA ILE A 212 19.38 0.31 -11.90
C ILE A 212 20.57 1.29 -11.84
N HIS A 213 21.30 1.37 -12.93
CA HIS A 213 22.26 2.44 -13.17
C HIS A 213 21.58 3.52 -14.03
N ASP A 214 21.41 4.69 -13.44
CA ASP A 214 21.13 6.00 -14.03
C ASP A 214 20.05 6.07 -15.13
N GLY A 215 18.91 6.65 -14.79
CA GLY A 215 17.99 7.15 -15.78
C GLY A 215 16.52 7.27 -15.35
N PHE A 216 16.25 8.05 -14.33
CA PHE A 216 14.98 8.73 -14.19
C PHE A 216 15.23 10.21 -13.92
#